data_0a42b871e843e98a26385dad299d594a
#
_entry.id   0a42b871e843e98a26385dad299d594a
#
_cell.length_a   1.000
_cell.length_b   1.000
_cell.length_c   1.000
_cell.angle_alpha   90.00
_cell.angle_beta   90.00
_cell.angle_gamma   90.00
#
_symmetry.space_group_name_H-M   'P 1'
#
loop_
_entity.id
_entity.type
_entity.pdbx_description
1 polymer ?
#
loop_
_entity_poly.entity_id
_entity_poly.type
_entity_poly.pdbx_seq_one_letter_code
_entity_poly.pdbx_strand_id
1 'polypeptide(L)'
;FQETMTLERCRFFSQKYPENTLIAMDGMKVVGFISYGNFRDETIQAGEIIALYVLKDYYGKGIAQKLMKEALTTLEQFSEIFLWVLKDNKRAIAFYQKMGFTVDGPEKILELGKPVKELRMVCSSNKDS
;
A
#
# COMPACT_ATOMS: atom_id res chain seq x y z
N PHE A 1 -8.72 20.01 12.10
CA PHE A 1 -8.41 18.60 12.12
C PHE A 1 -7.15 18.26 11.34
N GLN A 2 -7.00 18.84 10.18
CA GLN A 2 -5.86 18.51 9.37
C GLN A 2 -4.54 18.83 10.05
N GLU A 3 -4.52 19.87 10.84
CA GLU A 3 -3.29 20.26 11.49
C GLU A 3 -2.85 19.29 12.56
N THR A 4 -3.78 18.45 13.04
CA THR A 4 -3.41 17.50 14.07
C THR A 4 -3.02 16.15 13.50
N MET A 5 -3.02 16.01 12.18
CA MET A 5 -2.71 14.74 11.58
C MET A 5 -1.22 14.49 11.61
N THR A 6 -0.80 13.37 12.13
CA THR A 6 0.58 13.00 12.16
C THR A 6 0.77 11.61 11.57
N LEU A 7 1.94 11.40 11.01
CA LEU A 7 2.34 10.08 10.52
C LEU A 7 3.48 9.60 11.39
N GLU A 8 3.33 8.42 11.96
CA GLU A 8 4.36 7.86 12.82
C GLU A 8 4.85 6.55 12.20
N ARG A 9 6.16 6.37 12.26
CA ARG A 9 6.75 5.15 11.74
C ARG A 9 6.85 4.14 12.86
N CYS A 10 6.25 2.98 12.66
CA CYS A 10 6.32 1.88 13.59
C CYS A 10 7.10 0.75 12.98
N ARG A 11 7.89 0.11 13.77
CA ARG A 11 8.53 -1.10 13.31
C ARG A 11 7.67 -2.25 13.77
N PHE A 12 7.18 -2.98 12.81
CA PHE A 12 6.26 -4.04 13.08
C PHE A 12 7.01 -5.34 13.11
N PHE A 13 6.97 -6.05 14.24
CA PHE A 13 7.75 -7.25 14.36
C PHE A 13 6.89 -8.45 14.10
N SER A 14 7.09 -9.03 12.97
CA SER A 14 6.52 -10.31 12.67
C SER A 14 7.70 -11.15 12.27
N GLN A 15 7.78 -12.33 12.79
CA GLN A 15 8.85 -13.19 12.40
C GLN A 15 8.76 -13.60 10.96
N LYS A 16 7.57 -13.51 10.39
CA LYS A 16 7.39 -13.86 9.00
C LYS A 16 7.66 -12.70 8.06
N TYR A 17 7.29 -11.49 8.45
CA TYR A 17 7.30 -10.35 7.54
C TYR A 17 7.87 -9.14 8.25
N PRO A 18 9.15 -8.91 8.14
CA PRO A 18 9.75 -7.74 8.76
C PRO A 18 9.46 -6.50 7.91
N GLU A 19 8.23 -6.10 7.86
CA GLU A 19 7.86 -4.93 7.09
C GLU A 19 7.75 -3.70 7.98
N ASN A 20 7.72 -2.55 7.37
CA ASN A 20 7.49 -1.29 8.06
C ASN A 20 6.03 -0.93 8.00
N THR A 21 5.58 -0.21 8.99
CA THR A 21 4.21 0.28 9.04
C THR A 21 4.23 1.75 9.42
N LEU A 22 3.49 2.56 8.69
CA LEU A 22 3.26 3.96 9.02
C LEU A 22 1.82 4.09 9.46
N ILE A 23 1.60 4.87 10.49
CA ILE A 23 0.29 5.05 11.08
C ILE A 23 -0.11 6.51 10.94
N ALA A 24 -1.36 6.75 10.56
CA ALA A 24 -1.94 8.09 10.57
C ALA A 24 -2.80 8.22 11.81
N MET A 25 -2.58 9.27 12.57
CA MET A 25 -3.27 9.49 13.82
C MET A 25 -4.07 10.78 13.78
N ASP A 26 -5.22 10.76 14.42
CA ASP A 26 -5.98 11.96 14.70
C ASP A 26 -6.07 12.04 16.21
N GLY A 27 -5.20 12.85 16.82
CA GLY A 27 -5.05 12.84 18.25
C GLY A 27 -4.52 11.51 18.70
N MET A 28 -5.27 10.81 19.54
CA MET A 28 -4.86 9.49 20.04
C MET A 28 -5.50 8.36 19.25
N LYS A 29 -6.21 8.67 18.18
CA LYS A 29 -6.94 7.65 17.43
C LYS A 29 -6.19 7.30 16.16
N VAL A 30 -5.98 6.00 15.92
CA VAL A 30 -5.40 5.55 14.67
C VAL A 30 -6.48 5.56 13.62
N VAL A 31 -6.28 6.30 12.55
CA VAL A 31 -7.28 6.46 11.51
C VAL A 31 -6.86 5.84 10.19
N GLY A 32 -5.64 5.36 10.11
CA GLY A 32 -5.19 4.67 8.90
C GLY A 32 -3.79 4.14 9.08
N PHE A 33 -3.38 3.25 8.18
CA PHE A 33 -2.02 2.75 8.18
C PHE A 33 -1.67 2.22 6.81
N ILE A 34 -0.36 2.09 6.57
CA ILE A 34 0.15 1.41 5.40
C ILE A 34 1.32 0.54 5.84
N SER A 35 1.33 -0.70 5.35
CA SER A 35 2.43 -1.63 5.58
C SER A 35 3.12 -1.89 4.25
N TYR A 36 4.44 -1.97 4.28
CA TYR A 36 5.22 -2.14 3.07
C TYR A 36 6.53 -2.83 3.40
N GLY A 37 7.20 -3.34 2.39
CA GLY A 37 8.47 -4.00 2.59
C GLY A 37 8.97 -4.59 1.29
N ASN A 38 9.81 -5.61 1.41
CA ASN A 38 10.32 -6.32 0.25
C ASN A 38 9.20 -7.15 -0.35
N PHE A 39 9.22 -7.28 -1.67
CA PHE A 39 8.23 -8.13 -2.34
C PHE A 39 8.41 -9.55 -1.83
N ARG A 40 7.30 -10.17 -1.47
CA ARG A 40 7.35 -11.46 -0.79
C ARG A 40 7.72 -12.63 -1.70
N ASP A 41 7.69 -12.43 -3.00
CA ASP A 41 8.22 -13.40 -3.92
C ASP A 41 9.72 -13.12 -4.05
N GLU A 42 10.53 -13.90 -3.38
CA GLU A 42 11.95 -13.60 -3.26
C GLU A 42 12.72 -13.77 -4.57
N THR A 43 12.08 -14.31 -5.58
CA THR A 43 12.75 -14.40 -6.88
C THR A 43 12.78 -13.05 -7.58
N ILE A 44 12.06 -12.06 -7.06
CA ILE A 44 11.96 -10.74 -7.66
C ILE A 44 12.47 -9.72 -6.66
N GLN A 45 13.44 -8.90 -7.08
CA GLN A 45 13.98 -7.85 -6.23
C GLN A 45 13.12 -6.61 -6.41
N ALA A 46 12.16 -6.44 -5.55
CA ALA A 46 11.20 -5.34 -5.68
C ALA A 46 10.65 -4.99 -4.32
N GLY A 47 9.97 -3.85 -4.24
CA GLY A 47 9.22 -3.48 -3.06
C GLY A 47 7.78 -3.91 -3.19
N GLU A 48 7.06 -3.86 -2.09
CA GLU A 48 5.66 -4.21 -2.08
C GLU A 48 4.90 -3.32 -1.11
N ILE A 49 3.73 -2.84 -1.54
CA ILE A 49 2.76 -2.26 -0.63
C ILE A 49 1.87 -3.42 -0.20
N ILE A 50 1.92 -3.75 1.08
CA ILE A 50 1.30 -4.95 1.58
C ILE A 50 -0.13 -4.72 2.02
N ALA A 51 -0.39 -3.59 2.65
CA ALA A 51 -1.73 -3.26 3.12
C ALA A 51 -1.85 -1.75 3.25
N LEU A 52 -3.03 -1.24 2.95
CA LEU A 52 -3.34 0.17 3.11
C LEU A 52 -4.78 0.26 3.58
N TYR A 53 -4.99 0.96 4.68
CA TYR A 53 -6.32 1.07 5.25
C TYR A 53 -6.52 2.46 5.84
N VAL A 54 -7.70 3.02 5.61
CA VAL A 54 -8.12 4.27 6.19
C VAL A 54 -9.55 4.10 6.66
N LEU A 55 -9.87 4.60 7.84
CA LEU A 55 -11.23 4.54 8.34
C LEU A 55 -12.16 5.29 7.40
N LYS A 56 -13.35 4.74 7.22
CA LYS A 56 -14.31 5.27 6.25
C LYS A 56 -14.61 6.75 6.51
N ASP A 57 -14.77 7.12 7.76
CA ASP A 57 -15.10 8.51 8.08
C ASP A 57 -13.99 9.48 7.74
N TYR A 58 -12.82 8.97 7.41
CA TYR A 58 -11.67 9.81 7.06
C TYR A 58 -11.33 9.75 5.57
N TYR A 59 -12.21 9.17 4.77
CA TYR A 59 -12.04 9.17 3.34
C TYR A 59 -12.11 10.60 2.80
N GLY A 60 -11.36 10.84 1.73
CA GLY A 60 -11.41 12.15 1.09
C GLY A 60 -10.61 13.24 1.76
N LYS A 61 -9.80 12.87 2.75
CA LYS A 61 -9.00 13.86 3.48
C LYS A 61 -7.52 13.78 3.13
N GLY A 62 -7.16 12.98 2.14
CA GLY A 62 -5.78 12.89 1.69
C GLY A 62 -4.89 12.00 2.51
N ILE A 63 -5.45 11.24 3.45
CA ILE A 63 -4.64 10.40 4.34
C ILE A 63 -4.00 9.26 3.57
N ALA A 64 -4.77 8.58 2.72
CA ALA A 64 -4.23 7.47 1.95
C ALA A 64 -3.12 7.95 1.02
N GLN A 65 -3.28 9.13 0.42
CA GLN A 65 -2.25 9.68 -0.44
C GLN A 65 -0.97 9.97 0.33
N LYS A 66 -1.08 10.52 1.53
CA LYS A 66 0.10 10.80 2.32
C LYS A 66 0.81 9.54 2.74
N LEU A 67 0.05 8.54 3.18
CA LEU A 67 0.62 7.26 3.55
C LEU A 67 1.34 6.62 2.37
N MET A 68 0.70 6.62 1.20
CA MET A 68 1.30 6.03 0.02
C MET A 68 2.58 6.76 -0.38
N LYS A 69 2.57 8.07 -0.36
CA LYS A 69 3.75 8.84 -0.75
C LYS A 69 4.93 8.55 0.16
N GLU A 70 4.67 8.45 1.46
CA GLU A 70 5.75 8.13 2.39
C GLU A 70 6.29 6.73 2.16
N ALA A 71 5.42 5.77 1.92
CA ALA A 71 5.85 4.41 1.66
C ALA A 71 6.68 4.32 0.38
N LEU A 72 6.21 4.99 -0.68
CA LEU A 72 6.93 4.95 -1.95
C LEU A 72 8.29 5.61 -1.84
N THR A 73 8.40 6.68 -1.04
CA THR A 73 9.68 7.31 -0.81
C THR A 73 10.64 6.36 -0.10
N THR A 74 10.13 5.63 0.90
CA THR A 74 10.96 4.68 1.62
C THR A 74 11.40 3.52 0.72
N LEU A 75 10.59 3.17 -0.27
CA LEU A 75 10.90 2.06 -1.17
C LEU A 75 11.60 2.50 -2.45
N GLU A 76 12.10 3.72 -2.49
CA GLU A 76 12.60 4.26 -3.76
C GLU A 76 13.85 3.56 -4.27
N GLN A 77 14.55 2.78 -3.43
CA GLN A 77 15.69 2.02 -3.91
C GLN A 77 15.28 0.89 -4.85
N PHE A 78 14.02 0.51 -4.84
CA PHE A 78 13.53 -0.50 -5.76
C PHE A 78 13.08 0.15 -7.05
N SER A 79 13.40 -0.47 -8.17
CA SER A 79 12.94 0.07 -9.46
C SER A 79 11.47 -0.23 -9.70
N GLU A 80 10.93 -1.26 -9.03
CA GLU A 80 9.52 -1.60 -9.15
C GLU A 80 8.92 -1.86 -7.78
N ILE A 81 7.69 -1.44 -7.61
CA ILE A 81 6.94 -1.66 -6.37
C ILE A 81 5.61 -2.26 -6.77
N PHE A 82 5.29 -3.40 -6.18
CA PHE A 82 4.07 -4.14 -6.53
C PHE A 82 3.04 -4.04 -5.42
N LEU A 83 1.80 -4.28 -5.79
CA LEU A 83 0.74 -4.50 -4.82
C LEU A 83 -0.27 -5.46 -5.42
N TRP A 84 -1.09 -6.05 -4.56
CA TRP A 84 -2.19 -6.89 -4.96
C TRP A 84 -3.48 -6.24 -4.52
N VAL A 85 -4.51 -6.29 -5.37
CA VAL A 85 -5.79 -5.66 -5.07
C VAL A 85 -6.89 -6.54 -5.60
N LEU A 86 -8.01 -6.63 -4.87
CA LEU A 86 -9.14 -7.40 -5.33
C LEU A 86 -9.66 -6.81 -6.64
N LYS A 87 -9.93 -7.69 -7.59
CA LYS A 87 -10.35 -7.26 -8.92
C LYS A 87 -11.61 -6.43 -8.88
N ASP A 88 -12.52 -6.74 -7.96
CA ASP A 88 -13.77 -6.02 -7.86
C ASP A 88 -13.69 -4.73 -7.04
N ASN A 89 -12.56 -4.45 -6.45
CA ASN A 89 -12.42 -3.23 -5.65
C ASN A 89 -12.04 -2.07 -6.54
N LYS A 90 -13.02 -1.56 -7.27
CA LYS A 90 -12.76 -0.54 -8.28
C LYS A 90 -12.27 0.76 -7.69
N ARG A 91 -12.70 1.07 -6.49
CA ARG A 91 -12.28 2.28 -5.83
C ARG A 91 -10.80 2.24 -5.50
N ALA A 92 -10.34 1.12 -4.97
CA ALA A 92 -8.92 0.98 -4.67
C ALA A 92 -8.08 1.00 -5.94
N ILE A 93 -8.54 0.30 -6.98
CA ILE A 93 -7.81 0.28 -8.24
C ILE A 93 -7.66 1.70 -8.79
N ALA A 94 -8.73 2.48 -8.76
CA ALA A 94 -8.68 3.86 -9.24
C ALA A 94 -7.69 4.69 -8.42
N PHE A 95 -7.69 4.50 -7.11
CA PHE A 95 -6.75 5.20 -6.25
C PHE A 95 -5.31 4.83 -6.61
N TYR A 96 -5.04 3.54 -6.77
CA TYR A 96 -3.68 3.10 -7.09
C TYR A 96 -3.24 3.61 -8.46
N GLN A 97 -4.16 3.63 -9.42
CA GLN A 97 -3.84 4.19 -10.74
C GLN A 97 -3.46 5.66 -10.62
N LYS A 98 -4.18 6.39 -9.80
CA LYS A 98 -3.88 7.78 -9.58
C LYS A 98 -2.51 7.96 -8.93
N MET A 99 -2.08 7.00 -8.13
CA MET A 99 -0.78 7.05 -7.49
C MET A 99 0.35 6.52 -8.38
N GLY A 100 0.05 6.14 -9.61
CA GLY A 100 1.09 5.74 -10.54
C GLY A 100 1.21 4.25 -10.79
N PHE A 101 0.29 3.46 -10.27
CA PHE A 101 0.31 2.03 -10.49
C PHE A 101 -0.50 1.64 -11.72
N THR A 102 -0.07 0.58 -12.39
CA THR A 102 -0.82 0.03 -13.52
C THR A 102 -0.95 -1.47 -13.33
N VAL A 103 -1.98 -2.05 -13.92
CA VAL A 103 -2.18 -3.49 -13.86
C VAL A 103 -1.04 -4.17 -14.60
N ASP A 104 -0.50 -5.23 -13.99
CA ASP A 104 0.72 -5.83 -14.45
C ASP A 104 0.53 -7.24 -14.97
N GLY A 105 -0.68 -7.67 -15.23
CA GLY A 105 -0.95 -8.95 -15.86
C GLY A 105 -1.24 -10.12 -14.93
N PRO A 106 -0.34 -10.48 -14.01
CA PRO A 106 -0.62 -11.64 -13.17
C PRO A 106 -1.86 -11.46 -12.31
N GLU A 107 -2.57 -12.54 -12.11
CA GLU A 107 -3.73 -12.59 -11.22
C GLU A 107 -3.54 -13.78 -10.31
N LYS A 108 -4.14 -13.73 -9.13
CA LYS A 108 -4.21 -14.90 -8.29
C LYS A 108 -5.61 -15.03 -7.73
N ILE A 109 -5.94 -16.25 -7.34
CA ILE A 109 -7.27 -16.56 -6.85
C ILE A 109 -7.15 -16.89 -5.38
N LEU A 110 -7.95 -16.21 -4.56
CA LEU A 110 -8.02 -16.46 -3.14
C LEU A 110 -9.31 -17.19 -2.82
N GLU A 111 -9.27 -18.09 -1.86
CA GLU A 111 -10.45 -18.79 -1.41
C GLU A 111 -10.92 -18.16 -0.10
N LEU A 112 -11.92 -17.30 -0.20
CA LEU A 112 -12.47 -16.61 0.96
C LEU A 112 -13.94 -16.99 1.08
N GLY A 113 -14.20 -18.28 1.23
CA GLY A 113 -15.55 -18.81 1.20
C GLY A 113 -16.02 -19.04 -0.22
N LYS A 114 -15.54 -18.25 -1.15
CA LYS A 114 -15.74 -18.42 -2.58
C LYS A 114 -14.49 -17.89 -3.24
N PRO A 115 -14.21 -18.28 -4.48
CA PRO A 115 -13.02 -17.80 -5.17
C PRO A 115 -13.17 -16.32 -5.50
N VAL A 116 -12.13 -15.55 -5.22
CA VAL A 116 -12.05 -14.14 -5.61
C VAL A 116 -10.71 -13.91 -6.27
N LYS A 117 -10.67 -12.98 -7.20
CA LYS A 117 -9.45 -12.70 -7.93
C LYS A 117 -8.76 -11.46 -7.41
N GLU A 118 -7.43 -11.52 -7.34
CA GLU A 118 -6.62 -10.35 -7.09
C GLU A 118 -5.80 -10.03 -8.33
N LEU A 119 -5.67 -8.75 -8.61
CA LEU A 119 -4.81 -8.27 -9.69
C LEU A 119 -3.52 -7.77 -9.08
N ARG A 120 -2.42 -7.96 -9.81
CA ARG A 120 -1.16 -7.34 -9.43
C ARG A 120 -1.03 -6.00 -10.15
N MET A 121 -0.58 -4.99 -9.40
CA MET A 121 -0.29 -3.69 -9.97
C MET A 121 1.15 -3.34 -9.69
N VAL A 122 1.74 -2.53 -10.56
CA VAL A 122 3.14 -2.15 -10.43
C VAL A 122 3.31 -0.66 -10.64
N CYS A 123 4.23 -0.09 -9.90
CA CYS A 123 4.66 1.30 -10.04
C CYS A 123 6.17 1.29 -10.22
N SER A 124 6.65 2.00 -11.23
CA SER A 124 8.08 2.15 -11.42
C SER A 124 8.52 3.38 -10.63
N SER A 125 9.40 3.18 -9.68
CA SER A 125 9.84 4.28 -8.83
C SER A 125 10.82 5.18 -9.53
N ASN A 126 11.37 4.73 -10.67
CA ASN A 126 12.39 5.42 -11.25
C ASN A 126 11.94 6.22 -12.39
N LYS A 127 11.44 6.98 -12.47
CA LYS A 127 11.00 7.56 -13.48
C LYS A 127 11.76 8.45 -14.07
N ASP A 128 12.24 8.55 -14.37
CA ASP A 128 12.89 9.21 -14.91
C ASP A 128 12.67 9.97 -15.18
N SER A 129 12.38 9.92 -14.97
CA SER A 129 12.24 10.37 -15.18
C SER A 129 12.22 10.81 -15.23
#